data_a2bceced8a2560148fb136551b0405f1
#
_entry.id   a2bceced8a2560148fb136551b0405f1
#
_cell.length_a   1.000
_cell.length_b   1.000
_cell.length_c   1.000
_cell.angle_alpha   90.00
_cell.angle_beta   90.00
_cell.angle_gamma   90.00
#
_symmetry.space_group_name_H-M   'P 1'
#
loop_
_entity.id
_entity.type
_entity.pdbx_description
1 polymer ?
#
loop_
_entity_poly.entity_id
_entity_poly.type
_entity_poly.pdbx_seq_one_letter_code
_entity_poly.pdbx_strand_id
1 'polypeptide(L)'
;MIPKNTRFIVKRVLWVFIPAVLVFVLGIAALDFYFIHRMTHPPRTELFGSPRDFQLILQRPMWFEEKWKNSDSTQSVGWLLSRGKPAPAIILSHGYGANRSELLTLSFELWKAGYNVLVYDLRGHGESPVKWSGLGTYEKDDLFSAIRFLRNRTNETGQPLLDGRIGLYGVDIGGYTSLVASGQDPMIKAVAVDSVCPDVSRFMNHQLRRMVGSDSDIANKLVDSHWTTQLTNFAMQLYLMRREDSAPAFDSVATVTGRKLLFIIGKDSGPFGAMTRELYNAARDQKQMIEVEQARLIRLYDKASSDYDEKVVAFFADAIPVTPDKPTPPGKKSK
;
A
#
# COMPACT_ATOMS: atom_id res chain seq x y z
N MET A 1 -4.93 -37.11 -49.98
CA MET A 1 -6.32 -37.34 -49.54
C MET A 1 -6.31 -38.18 -48.27
N ILE A 2 -6.89 -37.70 -47.16
CA ILE A 2 -6.99 -38.48 -45.92
C ILE A 2 -8.09 -39.53 -46.07
N PRO A 3 -7.81 -40.82 -45.79
CA PRO A 3 -8.78 -41.90 -45.96
C PRO A 3 -10.07 -41.64 -45.20
N LYS A 4 -11.22 -42.02 -45.73
CA LYS A 4 -12.55 -41.79 -45.08
C LYS A 4 -12.63 -42.36 -43.64
N ASN A 5 -12.00 -43.50 -43.36
CA ASN A 5 -11.93 -44.11 -42.06
C ASN A 5 -11.14 -43.25 -41.02
N THR A 6 -10.07 -42.61 -41.42
CA THR A 6 -9.27 -41.75 -40.59
C THR A 6 -10.05 -40.49 -40.16
N ARG A 7 -10.86 -39.91 -41.04
CA ARG A 7 -11.73 -38.77 -40.72
C ARG A 7 -12.81 -39.14 -39.71
N PHE A 8 -13.33 -40.35 -39.73
CA PHE A 8 -14.34 -40.82 -38.78
C PHE A 8 -13.76 -41.05 -37.40
N ILE A 9 -12.57 -41.65 -37.32
CA ILE A 9 -11.84 -41.86 -36.06
C ILE A 9 -11.45 -40.51 -35.45
N VAL A 10 -10.90 -39.59 -36.26
CA VAL A 10 -10.51 -38.23 -35.81
C VAL A 10 -11.74 -37.48 -35.24
N LYS A 11 -12.88 -37.52 -35.94
CA LYS A 11 -14.11 -36.90 -35.40
C LYS A 11 -14.54 -37.48 -34.06
N ARG A 12 -14.54 -38.81 -33.88
CA ARG A 12 -14.90 -39.44 -32.59
C ARG A 12 -13.93 -39.08 -31.48
N VAL A 13 -12.63 -39.08 -31.73
CA VAL A 13 -11.60 -38.66 -30.81
C VAL A 13 -11.84 -37.20 -30.41
N LEU A 14 -12.05 -36.30 -31.36
CA LEU A 14 -12.34 -34.87 -31.07
C LEU A 14 -13.62 -34.71 -30.23
N TRP A 15 -14.69 -35.49 -30.54
CA TRP A 15 -15.95 -35.41 -29.78
C TRP A 15 -15.81 -35.83 -28.29
N VAL A 16 -14.86 -36.69 -27.96
CA VAL A 16 -14.58 -37.13 -26.60
C VAL A 16 -13.58 -36.19 -25.92
N PHE A 17 -12.51 -35.82 -26.60
CA PHE A 17 -11.44 -35.01 -26.01
C PHE A 17 -11.79 -33.53 -25.87
N ILE A 18 -12.55 -32.95 -26.82
CA ILE A 18 -12.91 -31.53 -26.73
C ILE A 18 -13.72 -31.23 -25.46
N PRO A 19 -14.79 -31.99 -25.10
CA PRO A 19 -15.50 -31.76 -23.85
C PRO A 19 -14.63 -31.94 -22.59
N ALA A 20 -13.76 -32.95 -22.58
CA ALA A 20 -12.86 -33.19 -21.45
C ALA A 20 -11.85 -32.03 -21.26
N VAL A 21 -11.25 -31.55 -22.35
CA VAL A 21 -10.37 -30.39 -22.33
C VAL A 21 -11.13 -29.13 -21.91
N LEU A 22 -12.36 -28.95 -22.41
CA LEU A 22 -13.19 -27.80 -22.02
C LEU A 22 -13.50 -27.82 -20.52
N VAL A 23 -13.92 -28.96 -19.98
CA VAL A 23 -14.17 -29.10 -18.51
C VAL A 23 -12.90 -28.82 -17.72
N PHE A 24 -11.75 -29.30 -18.15
CA PHE A 24 -10.47 -29.03 -17.50
C PHE A 24 -10.11 -27.55 -17.52
N VAL A 25 -10.26 -26.88 -18.67
CA VAL A 25 -9.99 -25.44 -18.81
C VAL A 25 -10.95 -24.61 -17.95
N LEU A 26 -12.24 -24.96 -17.97
CA LEU A 26 -13.23 -24.31 -17.10
C LEU A 26 -12.93 -24.50 -15.62
N GLY A 27 -12.46 -25.70 -15.24
CA GLY A 27 -12.01 -25.98 -13.86
C GLY A 27 -10.84 -25.10 -13.43
N ILE A 28 -9.82 -24.93 -14.29
CA ILE A 28 -8.69 -24.03 -14.03
C ILE A 28 -9.18 -22.58 -13.93
N ALA A 29 -10.01 -22.13 -14.86
CA ALA A 29 -10.54 -20.76 -14.83
C ALA A 29 -11.38 -20.48 -13.57
N ALA A 30 -12.18 -21.44 -13.13
CA ALA A 30 -12.96 -21.32 -11.89
C ALA A 30 -12.06 -21.26 -10.65
N LEU A 31 -11.00 -22.05 -10.62
CA LEU A 31 -10.01 -22.05 -9.54
C LEU A 31 -9.24 -20.72 -9.49
N ASP A 32 -8.79 -20.23 -10.64
CA ASP A 32 -8.08 -18.96 -10.76
C ASP A 32 -8.99 -17.79 -10.34
N PHE A 33 -10.25 -17.77 -10.79
CA PHE A 33 -11.25 -16.81 -10.34
C PHE A 33 -11.47 -16.86 -8.82
N TYR A 34 -11.54 -18.05 -8.23
CA TYR A 34 -11.66 -18.22 -6.78
C TYR A 34 -10.48 -17.59 -6.04
N PHE A 35 -9.24 -17.84 -6.47
CA PHE A 35 -8.06 -17.25 -5.84
C PHE A 35 -8.02 -15.74 -6.01
N ILE A 36 -8.30 -15.20 -7.19
CA ILE A 36 -8.37 -13.77 -7.45
C ILE A 36 -9.44 -13.13 -6.55
N HIS A 37 -10.62 -13.73 -6.46
CA HIS A 37 -11.68 -13.23 -5.58
C HIS A 37 -11.23 -13.19 -4.11
N ARG A 38 -10.57 -14.24 -3.65
CA ARG A 38 -10.02 -14.29 -2.27
C ARG A 38 -8.94 -13.24 -2.03
N MET A 39 -8.06 -13.01 -2.99
CA MET A 39 -7.02 -11.97 -2.89
C MET A 39 -7.60 -10.56 -2.94
N THR A 40 -8.60 -10.32 -3.76
CA THR A 40 -9.23 -9.00 -3.88
C THR A 40 -10.24 -8.71 -2.76
N HIS A 41 -10.63 -9.70 -1.97
CA HIS A 41 -11.51 -9.54 -0.81
C HIS A 41 -10.79 -9.98 0.47
N PRO A 42 -9.79 -9.20 0.93
CA PRO A 42 -9.08 -9.54 2.15
C PRO A 42 -10.04 -9.58 3.36
N PRO A 43 -9.74 -10.41 4.37
CA PRO A 43 -10.48 -10.36 5.62
C PRO A 43 -10.34 -8.95 6.22
N ARG A 44 -11.45 -8.33 6.59
CA ARG A 44 -11.45 -7.02 7.22
C ARG A 44 -11.19 -7.17 8.70
N THR A 45 -10.19 -6.50 9.18
CA THR A 45 -9.91 -6.39 10.61
C THR A 45 -10.64 -5.19 11.17
N GLU A 46 -11.21 -5.33 12.37
CA GLU A 46 -11.78 -4.22 13.13
C GLU A 46 -10.68 -3.26 13.56
N LEU A 47 -11.03 -1.98 13.71
CA LEU A 47 -10.13 -1.01 14.31
C LEU A 47 -9.93 -1.36 15.79
N PHE A 48 -8.68 -1.46 16.21
CA PHE A 48 -8.35 -1.78 17.60
C PHE A 48 -8.08 -0.54 18.45
N GLY A 49 -8.09 0.64 17.86
CA GLY A 49 -7.90 1.93 18.51
C GLY A 49 -8.23 3.08 17.58
N SER A 50 -8.38 4.25 18.17
CA SER A 50 -8.68 5.49 17.47
C SER A 50 -7.84 6.64 18.04
N PRO A 51 -7.70 7.77 17.36
CA PRO A 51 -7.05 8.95 17.95
C PRO A 51 -7.67 9.42 19.26
N ARG A 52 -8.94 9.08 19.49
CA ARG A 52 -9.66 9.42 20.72
C ARG A 52 -9.05 8.76 21.96
N ASP A 53 -8.57 7.54 21.81
CA ASP A 53 -8.01 6.75 22.91
C ASP A 53 -6.69 7.37 23.42
N PHE A 54 -5.98 8.06 22.54
CA PHE A 54 -4.74 8.76 22.85
C PHE A 54 -4.95 10.18 23.40
N GLN A 55 -6.13 10.77 23.27
CA GLN A 55 -6.43 12.11 23.80
C GLN A 55 -6.32 12.20 25.33
N LEU A 56 -6.48 11.07 26.01
CA LEU A 56 -6.36 11.00 27.47
C LEU A 56 -4.90 10.99 27.95
N ILE A 57 -3.97 10.61 27.08
CA ILE A 57 -2.55 10.40 27.41
C ILE A 57 -1.66 11.52 26.87
N LEU A 58 -2.04 12.12 25.75
CA LEU A 58 -1.26 13.13 25.04
C LEU A 58 -1.94 14.49 25.07
N GLN A 59 -1.15 15.56 24.99
CA GLN A 59 -1.66 16.93 24.82
C GLN A 59 -2.52 17.02 23.58
N ARG A 60 -3.80 16.72 23.69
CA ARG A 60 -4.93 16.81 22.76
C ARG A 60 -4.53 17.14 21.30
N PRO A 61 -4.11 16.17 20.49
CA PRO A 61 -4.00 16.44 19.05
C PRO A 61 -5.38 16.81 18.51
N MET A 62 -5.42 17.83 17.66
CA MET A 62 -6.62 18.12 16.89
C MET A 62 -6.72 17.06 15.81
N TRP A 63 -7.75 16.23 15.86
CA TRP A 63 -7.96 15.18 14.85
C TRP A 63 -9.38 15.22 14.34
N PHE A 64 -9.53 14.76 13.09
CA PHE A 64 -10.79 14.70 12.38
C PHE A 64 -10.95 13.33 11.73
N GLU A 65 -12.14 12.76 11.80
CA GLU A 65 -12.52 11.67 10.93
C GLU A 65 -12.95 12.27 9.60
N GLU A 66 -12.23 11.93 8.54
CA GLU A 66 -12.39 12.53 7.23
C GLU A 66 -12.88 11.51 6.21
N LYS A 67 -13.72 11.99 5.29
CA LYS A 67 -14.20 11.21 4.14
C LYS A 67 -14.01 12.05 2.89
N TRP A 68 -13.47 11.44 1.84
CA TRP A 68 -13.28 12.12 0.56
C TRP A 68 -13.61 11.22 -0.61
N LYS A 69 -13.93 11.86 -1.73
CA LYS A 69 -14.29 11.18 -2.97
C LYS A 69 -13.04 10.85 -3.78
N ASN A 70 -12.93 9.60 -4.22
CA ASN A 70 -11.92 9.12 -5.12
C ASN A 70 -12.21 9.47 -6.58
N SER A 71 -11.24 9.30 -7.47
CA SER A 71 -11.41 9.58 -8.91
C SER A 71 -12.44 8.69 -9.58
N ASP A 72 -12.65 7.48 -9.10
CA ASP A 72 -13.66 6.52 -9.56
C ASP A 72 -15.04 6.71 -8.90
N SER A 73 -15.25 7.82 -8.20
CA SER A 73 -16.46 8.16 -7.45
C SER A 73 -16.73 7.35 -6.19
N THR A 74 -15.87 6.42 -5.82
CA THR A 74 -15.89 5.76 -4.51
C THR A 74 -15.46 6.72 -3.40
N GLN A 75 -15.55 6.28 -2.14
CA GLN A 75 -15.09 7.05 -0.98
C GLN A 75 -13.95 6.36 -0.26
N SER A 76 -13.02 7.17 0.24
CA SER A 76 -12.05 6.79 1.26
C SER A 76 -12.42 7.39 2.60
N VAL A 77 -11.97 6.71 3.68
CA VAL A 77 -12.15 7.16 5.06
C VAL A 77 -10.81 7.15 5.77
N GLY A 78 -10.57 8.10 6.65
CA GLY A 78 -9.31 8.20 7.37
C GLY A 78 -9.35 9.15 8.55
N TRP A 79 -8.22 9.27 9.23
CA TRP A 79 -8.01 10.24 10.30
C TRP A 79 -6.97 11.27 9.88
N LEU A 80 -7.32 12.53 10.04
CA LEU A 80 -6.40 13.65 9.87
C LEU A 80 -6.00 14.18 11.25
N LEU A 81 -4.74 14.00 11.64
CA LEU A 81 -4.15 14.65 12.79
C LEU A 81 -3.57 15.99 12.33
N SER A 82 -4.17 17.08 12.75
CA SER A 82 -3.86 18.42 12.26
C SER A 82 -3.01 19.22 13.23
N ARG A 83 -2.11 20.03 12.67
CA ARG A 83 -1.37 21.08 13.42
C ARG A 83 -2.18 22.37 13.56
N GLY A 84 -3.35 22.46 12.91
CA GLY A 84 -4.19 23.67 12.87
C GLY A 84 -3.62 24.82 12.03
N LYS A 85 -2.49 24.60 11.36
CA LYS A 85 -1.74 25.61 10.58
C LYS A 85 -1.04 24.96 9.39
N PRO A 86 -0.58 25.75 8.42
CA PRO A 86 0.24 25.24 7.31
C PRO A 86 1.48 24.50 7.84
N ALA A 87 1.62 23.23 7.47
CA ALA A 87 2.77 22.38 7.78
C ALA A 87 2.94 21.32 6.68
N PRO A 88 4.12 20.68 6.58
CA PRO A 88 4.27 19.52 5.70
C PRO A 88 3.30 18.42 6.15
N ALA A 89 2.86 17.59 5.21
CA ALA A 89 1.98 16.48 5.52
C ALA A 89 2.66 15.13 5.24
N ILE A 90 2.38 14.15 6.13
CA ILE A 90 2.76 12.76 5.90
C ILE A 90 1.48 11.94 5.71
N ILE A 91 1.40 11.20 4.61
CA ILE A 91 0.30 10.27 4.34
C ILE A 91 0.77 8.85 4.64
N LEU A 92 0.00 8.13 5.43
CA LEU A 92 0.32 6.78 5.89
C LEU A 92 -0.64 5.77 5.26
N SER A 93 -0.09 4.76 4.59
CA SER A 93 -0.81 3.67 3.91
C SER A 93 -0.42 2.33 4.53
N HIS A 94 -1.38 1.62 5.10
CA HIS A 94 -1.16 0.32 5.75
C HIS A 94 -0.94 -0.82 4.74
N GLY A 95 -0.57 -2.01 5.22
CA GLY A 95 -0.36 -3.22 4.42
C GLY A 95 -1.64 -3.99 4.12
N TYR A 96 -1.51 -5.04 3.31
CA TYR A 96 -2.61 -5.94 2.97
C TYR A 96 -3.12 -6.71 4.22
N GLY A 97 -4.43 -6.74 4.40
CA GLY A 97 -5.09 -7.38 5.54
C GLY A 97 -5.08 -6.54 6.83
N ALA A 98 -4.46 -5.36 6.81
CA ALA A 98 -4.36 -4.41 7.91
C ALA A 98 -5.46 -3.32 7.86
N ASN A 99 -5.38 -2.33 8.73
CA ASN A 99 -6.22 -1.14 8.70
C ASN A 99 -5.47 0.08 9.28
N ARG A 100 -6.06 1.27 9.18
CA ARG A 100 -5.43 2.54 9.60
C ARG A 100 -5.00 2.58 11.06
N SER A 101 -5.64 1.80 11.96
CA SER A 101 -5.28 1.82 13.38
C SER A 101 -3.89 1.23 13.67
N GLU A 102 -3.36 0.41 12.76
CA GLU A 102 -2.00 -0.14 12.90
C GLU A 102 -0.90 0.93 12.79
N LEU A 103 -1.21 2.04 12.17
CA LEU A 103 -0.27 3.16 11.99
C LEU A 103 -0.50 4.30 13.00
N LEU A 104 -1.37 4.09 13.98
CA LEU A 104 -1.81 5.13 14.89
C LEU A 104 -0.66 5.67 15.74
N THR A 105 0.22 4.79 16.27
CA THR A 105 1.39 5.22 17.07
C THR A 105 2.32 6.10 16.24
N LEU A 106 2.70 5.63 15.03
CA LEU A 106 3.53 6.41 14.12
C LEU A 106 2.85 7.74 13.73
N SER A 107 1.53 7.75 13.56
CA SER A 107 0.77 8.97 13.27
C SER A 107 0.97 10.03 14.36
N PHE A 108 0.94 9.62 15.64
CA PHE A 108 1.16 10.54 16.74
C PHE A 108 2.60 11.03 16.83
N GLU A 109 3.59 10.16 16.64
CA GLU A 109 4.99 10.56 16.68
C GLU A 109 5.32 11.56 15.56
N LEU A 110 4.81 11.35 14.36
CA LEU A 110 4.94 12.30 13.25
C LEU A 110 4.19 13.61 13.54
N TRP A 111 3.00 13.54 14.11
CA TRP A 111 2.26 14.73 14.52
C TRP A 111 3.03 15.54 15.58
N LYS A 112 3.59 14.90 16.61
CA LYS A 112 4.46 15.54 17.60
C LYS A 112 5.67 16.21 16.96
N ALA A 113 6.25 15.58 15.93
CA ALA A 113 7.36 16.12 15.16
C ALA A 113 6.97 17.32 14.30
N GLY A 114 5.68 17.70 14.24
CA GLY A 114 5.21 18.92 13.60
C GLY A 114 4.52 18.76 12.27
N TYR A 115 4.24 17.53 11.84
CA TYR A 115 3.55 17.24 10.57
C TYR A 115 2.02 17.26 10.73
N ASN A 116 1.30 17.62 9.67
CA ASN A 116 -0.06 17.15 9.48
C ASN A 116 0.01 15.69 9.04
N VAL A 117 -0.81 14.82 9.61
CA VAL A 117 -0.74 13.38 9.31
C VAL A 117 -2.10 12.87 8.86
N LEU A 118 -2.15 12.28 7.68
CA LEU A 118 -3.33 11.59 7.17
C LEU A 118 -3.06 10.08 7.15
N VAL A 119 -3.87 9.33 7.87
CA VAL A 119 -3.87 7.86 7.82
C VAL A 119 -5.26 7.38 7.41
N TYR A 120 -5.34 6.45 6.47
CA TYR A 120 -6.62 6.04 5.88
C TYR A 120 -6.66 4.54 5.61
N ASP A 121 -7.89 4.01 5.49
CA ASP A 121 -8.09 2.64 5.10
C ASP A 121 -8.00 2.48 3.59
N LEU A 122 -7.12 1.61 3.13
CA LEU A 122 -7.07 1.19 1.73
C LEU A 122 -8.41 0.53 1.35
N ARG A 123 -8.77 0.61 0.07
CA ARG A 123 -9.97 -0.08 -0.43
C ARG A 123 -9.92 -1.58 -0.09
N GLY A 124 -11.06 -2.15 0.23
CA GLY A 124 -11.18 -3.55 0.68
C GLY A 124 -10.82 -3.79 2.14
N HIS A 125 -10.28 -2.80 2.87
CA HIS A 125 -9.76 -2.96 4.23
C HIS A 125 -10.50 -2.08 5.25
N GLY A 126 -10.34 -2.39 6.53
CA GLY A 126 -10.86 -1.63 7.65
C GLY A 126 -12.31 -1.18 7.47
N GLU A 127 -12.57 0.11 7.64
CA GLU A 127 -13.89 0.73 7.45
C GLU A 127 -14.09 1.33 6.05
N SER A 128 -13.18 1.07 5.08
CA SER A 128 -13.35 1.53 3.71
C SER A 128 -14.74 1.13 3.18
N PRO A 129 -15.53 2.05 2.58
CA PRO A 129 -16.82 1.71 1.96
C PRO A 129 -16.67 0.74 0.78
N VAL A 130 -15.52 0.75 0.12
CA VAL A 130 -15.19 -0.18 -0.97
C VAL A 130 -14.89 -1.56 -0.38
N LYS A 131 -15.52 -2.61 -0.92
CA LYS A 131 -15.45 -3.97 -0.36
C LYS A 131 -14.35 -4.84 -0.96
N TRP A 132 -13.63 -4.36 -1.95
CA TRP A 132 -12.59 -5.08 -2.66
C TRP A 132 -11.32 -4.24 -2.81
N SER A 133 -10.19 -4.91 -2.91
CA SER A 133 -8.86 -4.34 -3.16
C SER A 133 -8.45 -4.58 -4.61
N GLY A 134 -7.83 -3.59 -5.23
CA GLY A 134 -7.18 -3.71 -6.54
C GLY A 134 -5.73 -4.18 -6.45
N LEU A 135 -5.27 -4.59 -5.26
CA LEU A 135 -3.90 -5.04 -4.98
C LEU A 135 -2.81 -4.03 -5.40
N GLY A 136 -3.11 -2.74 -5.28
CA GLY A 136 -2.22 -1.64 -5.68
C GLY A 136 -2.66 -0.90 -6.95
N THR A 137 -3.42 -1.54 -7.83
CA THR A 137 -3.84 -0.95 -9.12
C THR A 137 -4.75 0.26 -8.95
N TYR A 138 -5.74 0.17 -8.07
CA TYR A 138 -6.68 1.27 -7.77
C TYR A 138 -6.24 2.09 -6.55
N GLU A 139 -5.55 1.48 -5.60
CA GLU A 139 -5.05 2.12 -4.38
C GLU A 139 -4.12 3.29 -4.68
N LYS A 140 -3.39 3.25 -5.78
CA LYS A 140 -2.60 4.38 -6.28
C LYS A 140 -3.48 5.60 -6.56
N ASP A 141 -4.61 5.40 -7.22
CA ASP A 141 -5.55 6.49 -7.55
C ASP A 141 -6.25 7.02 -6.29
N ASP A 142 -6.50 6.16 -5.30
CA ASP A 142 -7.00 6.55 -3.99
C ASP A 142 -5.99 7.42 -3.25
N LEU A 143 -4.69 7.07 -3.32
CA LEU A 143 -3.62 7.87 -2.74
C LEU A 143 -3.54 9.26 -3.40
N PHE A 144 -3.64 9.36 -4.74
CA PHE A 144 -3.74 10.66 -5.40
C PHE A 144 -4.98 11.45 -4.98
N SER A 145 -6.08 10.77 -4.69
CA SER A 145 -7.28 11.41 -4.16
C SER A 145 -7.09 11.91 -2.73
N ALA A 146 -6.34 11.17 -1.90
CA ALA A 146 -5.93 11.62 -0.57
C ALA A 146 -5.00 12.85 -0.62
N ILE A 147 -4.04 12.87 -1.55
CA ILE A 147 -3.18 14.03 -1.80
C ILE A 147 -4.02 15.24 -2.21
N ARG A 148 -4.95 15.07 -3.14
CA ARG A 148 -5.87 16.13 -3.59
C ARG A 148 -6.77 16.63 -2.46
N PHE A 149 -7.27 15.74 -1.61
CA PHE A 149 -8.02 16.10 -0.41
C PHE A 149 -7.20 17.01 0.50
N LEU A 150 -5.95 16.64 0.84
CA LEU A 150 -5.08 17.46 1.67
C LEU A 150 -4.73 18.82 1.07
N ARG A 151 -4.55 18.90 -0.25
CA ARG A 151 -4.31 20.17 -0.95
C ARG A 151 -5.42 21.19 -0.77
N ASN A 152 -6.66 20.69 -0.67
CA ASN A 152 -7.86 21.52 -0.57
C ASN A 152 -8.33 21.70 0.89
N ARG A 153 -7.69 21.01 1.85
CA ARG A 153 -8.08 21.06 3.25
C ARG A 153 -7.56 22.33 3.91
N THR A 154 -8.47 23.09 4.52
CA THR A 154 -8.16 24.32 5.26
C THR A 154 -8.42 24.15 6.76
N ASN A 155 -7.82 25.01 7.56
CA ASN A 155 -8.16 25.18 8.96
C ASN A 155 -9.43 26.02 9.13
N GLU A 156 -9.84 26.27 10.39
CA GLU A 156 -11.03 27.06 10.74
C GLU A 156 -10.95 28.52 10.26
N THR A 157 -9.75 29.05 10.03
CA THR A 157 -9.53 30.39 9.52
C THR A 157 -9.42 30.46 8.00
N GLY A 158 -9.67 29.36 7.29
CA GLY A 158 -9.59 29.27 5.83
C GLY A 158 -8.15 29.14 5.27
N GLN A 159 -7.12 29.01 6.11
CA GLN A 159 -5.76 28.80 5.64
C GLN A 159 -5.52 27.35 5.23
N PRO A 160 -4.78 27.08 4.14
CA PRO A 160 -4.39 25.69 3.78
C PRO A 160 -3.67 25.00 4.92
N LEU A 161 -4.00 23.74 5.17
CA LEU A 161 -3.24 22.92 6.13
C LEU A 161 -1.89 22.46 5.55
N LEU A 162 -1.81 22.26 4.25
CA LEU A 162 -0.60 21.80 3.57
C LEU A 162 0.27 22.98 3.16
N ASP A 163 1.56 22.94 3.48
CA ASP A 163 2.56 23.93 3.07
C ASP A 163 3.17 23.67 1.68
N GLY A 164 2.69 22.67 0.96
CA GLY A 164 3.19 22.28 -0.37
C GLY A 164 4.17 21.10 -0.35
N ARG A 165 4.49 20.52 0.81
CA ARG A 165 5.43 19.40 0.93
C ARG A 165 4.73 18.17 1.50
N ILE A 166 4.92 17.02 0.84
CA ILE A 166 4.31 15.75 1.21
C ILE A 166 5.39 14.68 1.39
N GLY A 167 5.30 13.92 2.47
CA GLY A 167 5.95 12.64 2.65
C GLY A 167 4.94 11.51 2.54
N LEU A 168 5.38 10.36 2.07
CA LEU A 168 4.59 9.13 2.04
C LEU A 168 5.26 8.07 2.90
N TYR A 169 4.46 7.37 3.68
CA TYR A 169 4.86 6.15 4.37
C TYR A 169 3.93 5.03 3.95
N GLY A 170 4.48 3.87 3.63
CA GLY A 170 3.65 2.73 3.26
C GLY A 170 4.25 1.39 3.61
N VAL A 171 3.37 0.46 3.99
CA VAL A 171 3.71 -0.94 4.26
C VAL A 171 3.15 -1.80 3.13
N ASP A 172 3.95 -2.73 2.59
CA ASP A 172 3.53 -3.71 1.60
C ASP A 172 2.81 -3.06 0.38
N ILE A 173 1.51 -3.29 0.16
CA ILE A 173 0.71 -2.64 -0.89
C ILE A 173 0.70 -1.11 -0.73
N GLY A 174 0.60 -0.61 0.50
CA GLY A 174 0.69 0.83 0.78
C GLY A 174 2.06 1.40 0.41
N GLY A 175 3.12 0.61 0.60
CA GLY A 175 4.47 0.95 0.17
C GLY A 175 4.62 0.96 -1.36
N TYR A 176 4.09 -0.07 -2.02
CA TYR A 176 4.05 -0.14 -3.48
C TYR A 176 3.37 1.09 -4.09
N THR A 177 2.16 1.42 -3.62
CA THR A 177 1.43 2.60 -4.12
C THR A 177 2.16 3.91 -3.86
N SER A 178 2.84 4.02 -2.71
CA SER A 178 3.66 5.19 -2.35
C SER A 178 4.85 5.38 -3.27
N LEU A 179 5.57 4.30 -3.61
CA LEU A 179 6.68 4.35 -4.56
C LEU A 179 6.20 4.73 -5.96
N VAL A 180 5.13 4.11 -6.44
CA VAL A 180 4.58 4.43 -7.77
C VAL A 180 4.08 5.87 -7.84
N ALA A 181 3.40 6.37 -6.80
CA ALA A 181 2.93 7.75 -6.74
C ALA A 181 4.08 8.75 -6.71
N SER A 182 5.20 8.40 -6.09
CA SER A 182 6.36 9.30 -5.95
C SER A 182 6.91 9.75 -7.29
N GLY A 183 6.82 8.93 -8.33
CA GLY A 183 7.25 9.28 -9.69
C GLY A 183 6.36 10.32 -10.39
N GLN A 184 5.15 10.54 -9.92
CA GLN A 184 4.11 11.27 -10.64
C GLN A 184 3.75 12.63 -10.03
N ASP A 185 4.09 12.89 -8.76
CA ASP A 185 3.72 14.14 -8.08
C ASP A 185 4.95 14.84 -7.48
N PRO A 186 5.31 16.03 -7.96
CA PRO A 186 6.49 16.77 -7.50
C PRO A 186 6.39 17.31 -6.07
N MET A 187 5.18 17.33 -5.47
CA MET A 187 5.02 17.71 -4.06
C MET A 187 5.51 16.61 -3.11
N ILE A 188 5.61 15.38 -3.57
CA ILE A 188 6.16 14.26 -2.79
C ILE A 188 7.68 14.45 -2.71
N LYS A 189 8.20 14.68 -1.51
CA LYS A 189 9.62 14.98 -1.26
C LYS A 189 10.36 13.80 -0.63
N ALA A 190 9.65 12.94 0.07
CA ALA A 190 10.23 11.78 0.74
C ALA A 190 9.25 10.61 0.75
N VAL A 191 9.77 9.40 0.65
CA VAL A 191 8.99 8.16 0.72
C VAL A 191 9.72 7.17 1.61
N ALA A 192 9.04 6.68 2.64
CA ALA A 192 9.49 5.58 3.48
C ALA A 192 8.61 4.36 3.23
N VAL A 193 9.22 3.22 2.97
CA VAL A 193 8.49 1.98 2.68
C VAL A 193 9.01 0.82 3.48
N ASP A 194 8.10 -0.03 3.94
CA ASP A 194 8.40 -1.21 4.73
C ASP A 194 7.90 -2.47 4.01
N SER A 195 8.80 -3.44 3.82
CA SER A 195 8.48 -4.79 3.32
C SER A 195 7.66 -4.77 2.02
N VAL A 196 8.16 -4.07 1.02
CA VAL A 196 7.45 -3.77 -0.23
C VAL A 196 7.67 -4.84 -1.29
N CYS A 197 6.58 -5.22 -1.96
CA CYS A 197 6.63 -5.98 -3.20
C CYS A 197 6.83 -5.07 -4.42
N PRO A 198 7.70 -5.39 -5.37
CA PRO A 198 8.02 -4.51 -6.49
C PRO A 198 6.91 -4.42 -7.55
N ASP A 199 6.04 -5.42 -7.60
CA ASP A 199 4.95 -5.49 -8.57
C ASP A 199 3.79 -6.36 -8.05
N VAL A 200 2.61 -6.14 -8.64
CA VAL A 200 1.38 -6.84 -8.27
C VAL A 200 1.48 -8.34 -8.56
N SER A 201 2.17 -8.74 -9.62
CA SER A 201 2.31 -10.15 -10.00
C SER A 201 3.06 -10.96 -8.93
N ARG A 202 4.18 -10.42 -8.44
CA ARG A 202 4.95 -11.06 -7.35
C ARG A 202 4.15 -11.09 -6.06
N PHE A 203 3.39 -10.03 -5.78
CA PHE A 203 2.48 -10.00 -4.63
C PHE A 203 1.43 -11.11 -4.75
N MET A 204 0.77 -11.22 -5.90
CA MET A 204 -0.23 -12.26 -6.17
C MET A 204 0.36 -13.67 -6.04
N ASN A 205 1.53 -13.91 -6.61
CA ASN A 205 2.23 -15.20 -6.49
C ASN A 205 2.54 -15.53 -5.02
N HIS A 206 2.95 -14.55 -4.22
CA HIS A 206 3.17 -14.75 -2.79
C HIS A 206 1.86 -15.11 -2.06
N GLN A 207 0.77 -14.40 -2.33
CA GLN A 207 -0.54 -14.71 -1.74
C GLN A 207 -1.05 -16.09 -2.19
N LEU A 208 -0.87 -16.44 -3.46
CA LEU A 208 -1.26 -17.74 -3.99
C LEU A 208 -0.51 -18.87 -3.30
N ARG A 209 0.80 -18.76 -3.10
CA ARG A 209 1.59 -19.72 -2.31
C ARG A 209 1.04 -19.90 -0.89
N ARG A 210 0.68 -18.80 -0.22
CA ARG A 210 0.08 -18.86 1.12
C ARG A 210 -1.27 -19.58 1.13
N MET A 211 -2.07 -19.44 0.08
CA MET A 211 -3.38 -20.07 -0.04
C MET A 211 -3.32 -21.55 -0.39
N VAL A 212 -2.36 -21.95 -1.23
CA VAL A 212 -2.18 -23.35 -1.67
C VAL A 212 -1.46 -24.18 -0.61
N GLY A 213 -0.76 -23.56 0.32
CA GLY A 213 0.06 -24.23 1.34
C GLY A 213 1.49 -24.48 0.84
N SER A 214 2.45 -23.94 1.58
CA SER A 214 3.86 -23.85 1.16
C SER A 214 4.67 -25.15 1.23
N ASP A 215 4.08 -26.26 1.70
CA ASP A 215 4.86 -27.47 2.03
C ASP A 215 5.13 -28.40 0.84
N SER A 216 4.55 -28.08 -0.32
CA SER A 216 4.73 -28.87 -1.55
C SER A 216 5.62 -28.16 -2.56
N ASP A 217 6.81 -28.71 -2.81
CA ASP A 217 7.72 -28.22 -3.87
C ASP A 217 7.06 -28.19 -5.25
N ILE A 218 6.15 -29.15 -5.52
CA ILE A 218 5.44 -29.23 -6.79
C ILE A 218 4.45 -28.06 -6.90
N ALA A 219 3.68 -27.79 -5.83
CA ALA A 219 2.74 -26.68 -5.80
C ALA A 219 3.46 -25.35 -5.95
N ASN A 220 4.58 -25.15 -5.27
CA ASN A 220 5.40 -23.95 -5.39
C ASN A 220 5.96 -23.76 -6.82
N LYS A 221 6.47 -24.81 -7.45
CA LYS A 221 6.92 -24.77 -8.84
C LYS A 221 5.80 -24.46 -9.83
N LEU A 222 4.59 -24.94 -9.57
CA LEU A 222 3.42 -24.63 -10.40
C LEU A 222 3.02 -23.15 -10.25
N VAL A 223 2.94 -22.66 -9.01
CA VAL A 223 2.64 -21.25 -8.74
C VAL A 223 3.65 -20.31 -9.39
N ASP A 224 4.95 -20.67 -9.35
CA ASP A 224 6.04 -19.87 -9.93
C ASP A 224 6.21 -20.07 -11.42
N SER A 225 5.45 -20.95 -12.03
CA SER A 225 5.57 -21.17 -13.45
C SER A 225 5.15 -19.92 -14.24
N HIS A 226 5.87 -19.66 -15.32
CA HIS A 226 5.55 -18.52 -16.20
C HIS A 226 4.09 -18.57 -16.68
N TRP A 227 3.57 -19.74 -16.96
CA TRP A 227 2.20 -19.92 -17.43
C TRP A 227 1.15 -19.57 -16.37
N THR A 228 1.33 -20.01 -15.14
CA THR A 228 0.43 -19.65 -14.01
C THR A 228 0.44 -18.14 -13.82
N THR A 229 1.63 -17.53 -13.75
CA THR A 229 1.75 -16.08 -13.59
C THR A 229 1.04 -15.32 -14.71
N GLN A 230 1.22 -15.71 -15.98
CA GLN A 230 0.56 -15.05 -17.12
C GLN A 230 -0.96 -15.24 -17.09
N LEU A 231 -1.43 -16.45 -16.77
CA LEU A 231 -2.86 -16.74 -16.68
C LEU A 231 -3.52 -15.92 -15.58
N THR A 232 -2.93 -15.92 -14.37
CA THR A 232 -3.47 -15.19 -13.23
C THR A 232 -3.44 -13.67 -13.46
N ASN A 233 -2.39 -13.14 -14.09
CA ASN A 233 -2.33 -11.72 -14.48
C ASN A 233 -3.42 -11.37 -15.50
N PHE A 234 -3.61 -12.19 -16.52
CA PHE A 234 -4.66 -11.99 -17.51
C PHE A 234 -6.06 -12.05 -16.86
N ALA A 235 -6.31 -13.05 -16.03
CA ALA A 235 -7.58 -13.20 -15.32
C ALA A 235 -7.82 -12.03 -14.36
N MET A 236 -6.76 -11.52 -13.68
CA MET A 236 -6.86 -10.34 -12.81
C MET A 236 -7.22 -9.08 -13.60
N GLN A 237 -6.61 -8.85 -14.76
CA GLN A 237 -6.96 -7.73 -15.64
C GLN A 237 -8.42 -7.80 -16.09
N LEU A 238 -8.91 -8.99 -16.44
CA LEU A 238 -10.33 -9.20 -16.76
C LEU A 238 -11.23 -8.97 -15.55
N TYR A 239 -10.83 -9.49 -14.39
CA TYR A 239 -11.60 -9.37 -13.15
C TYR A 239 -11.77 -7.90 -12.72
N LEU A 240 -10.68 -7.13 -12.75
CA LEU A 240 -10.69 -5.70 -12.42
C LEU A 240 -11.22 -4.82 -13.56
N MET A 241 -11.45 -5.38 -14.75
CA MET A 241 -11.81 -4.64 -15.97
C MET A 241 -10.86 -3.47 -16.24
N ARG A 242 -9.60 -3.62 -15.85
CA ARG A 242 -8.57 -2.60 -15.97
C ARG A 242 -7.25 -3.22 -16.40
N ARG A 243 -6.62 -2.63 -17.40
CA ARG A 243 -5.20 -2.89 -17.69
C ARG A 243 -4.36 -2.21 -16.60
N GLU A 244 -3.33 -2.90 -16.18
CA GLU A 244 -2.34 -2.33 -15.29
C GLU A 244 -1.48 -1.35 -16.10
N ASP A 245 -1.86 -0.05 -16.06
CA ASP A 245 -1.06 1.03 -16.65
C ASP A 245 0.00 1.56 -15.67
N SER A 246 0.09 0.97 -14.49
CA SER A 246 1.04 1.39 -13.47
C SER A 246 2.41 0.79 -13.79
N ALA A 247 3.38 1.66 -14.04
CA ALA A 247 4.77 1.24 -14.06
C ALA A 247 5.08 0.48 -12.76
N PRO A 248 5.75 -0.67 -12.84
CA PRO A 248 6.22 -1.37 -11.66
C PRO A 248 6.98 -0.43 -10.73
N ALA A 249 6.98 -0.71 -9.42
CA ALA A 249 7.73 0.11 -8.48
C ALA A 249 9.22 0.24 -8.87
N PHE A 250 9.77 -0.75 -9.57
CA PHE A 250 11.11 -0.68 -10.18
C PHE A 250 11.30 0.52 -11.10
N ASP A 251 10.39 0.71 -12.05
CA ASP A 251 10.49 1.82 -13.01
C ASP A 251 10.36 3.15 -12.28
N SER A 252 9.49 3.21 -11.26
CA SER A 252 9.32 4.40 -10.43
C SER A 252 10.60 4.75 -9.69
N VAL A 253 11.22 3.82 -8.95
CA VAL A 253 12.44 4.11 -8.18
C VAL A 253 13.68 4.32 -9.05
N ALA A 254 13.71 3.75 -10.27
CA ALA A 254 14.82 3.95 -11.22
C ALA A 254 14.75 5.29 -11.94
N THR A 255 13.59 5.92 -12.03
CA THR A 255 13.37 7.19 -12.76
C THR A 255 13.16 8.39 -11.86
N VAL A 256 12.71 8.18 -10.63
CA VAL A 256 12.48 9.23 -9.64
C VAL A 256 13.79 9.93 -9.26
N THR A 257 13.78 11.26 -9.29
CA THR A 257 14.89 12.11 -8.88
C THR A 257 14.41 13.25 -7.98
N GLY A 258 15.29 13.73 -7.07
CA GLY A 258 15.02 14.86 -6.18
C GLY A 258 14.15 14.49 -4.97
N ARG A 259 14.07 13.21 -4.60
CA ARG A 259 13.34 12.69 -3.43
C ARG A 259 14.26 11.88 -2.53
N LYS A 260 13.97 11.87 -1.23
CA LYS A 260 14.65 10.96 -0.31
C LYS A 260 13.81 9.69 -0.15
N LEU A 261 14.46 8.53 -0.22
CA LEU A 261 13.83 7.22 -0.12
C LEU A 261 14.39 6.47 1.09
N LEU A 262 13.50 5.93 1.92
CA LEU A 262 13.84 5.02 3.01
C LEU A 262 13.20 3.66 2.75
N PHE A 263 14.03 2.61 2.74
CA PHE A 263 13.60 1.23 2.64
C PHE A 263 13.82 0.55 4.00
N ILE A 264 12.76 -0.06 4.53
CA ILE A 264 12.76 -0.72 5.82
C ILE A 264 12.57 -2.21 5.59
N ILE A 265 13.41 -3.01 6.22
CA ILE A 265 13.38 -4.47 6.14
C ILE A 265 13.41 -5.03 7.55
N GLY A 266 12.46 -5.89 7.91
CA GLY A 266 12.53 -6.69 9.11
C GLY A 266 13.35 -7.97 8.87
N LYS A 267 14.06 -8.45 9.87
CA LYS A 267 14.73 -9.76 9.80
C LYS A 267 13.75 -10.91 9.53
N ASP A 268 12.49 -10.70 9.90
CA ASP A 268 11.36 -11.62 9.74
C ASP A 268 10.54 -11.37 8.47
N SER A 269 10.94 -10.41 7.62
CA SER A 269 10.17 -10.03 6.40
C SER A 269 10.12 -11.12 5.32
N GLY A 270 10.87 -12.21 5.47
CA GLY A 270 10.86 -13.33 4.52
C GLY A 270 11.12 -12.89 3.07
N PRO A 271 10.29 -13.33 2.10
CA PRO A 271 10.45 -12.94 0.69
C PRO A 271 10.35 -11.43 0.44
N PHE A 272 9.55 -10.71 1.23
CA PHE A 272 9.42 -9.26 1.08
C PHE A 272 10.72 -8.51 1.39
N GLY A 273 11.53 -9.00 2.34
CA GLY A 273 12.83 -8.43 2.62
C GLY A 273 13.76 -8.45 1.41
N ALA A 274 13.82 -9.58 0.69
CA ALA A 274 14.60 -9.70 -0.54
C ALA A 274 14.07 -8.77 -1.65
N MET A 275 12.75 -8.72 -1.85
CA MET A 275 12.10 -7.86 -2.84
C MET A 275 12.34 -6.37 -2.55
N THR A 276 12.25 -5.97 -1.28
CA THR A 276 12.55 -4.58 -0.86
C THR A 276 14.01 -4.22 -1.12
N ARG A 277 14.95 -5.16 -0.90
CA ARG A 277 16.37 -4.98 -1.18
C ARG A 277 16.65 -4.84 -2.68
N GLU A 278 15.92 -5.56 -3.53
CA GLU A 278 15.99 -5.38 -4.98
C GLU A 278 15.57 -3.95 -5.38
N LEU A 279 14.46 -3.44 -4.84
CA LEU A 279 14.00 -2.07 -5.07
C LEU A 279 15.02 -1.02 -4.59
N TYR A 280 15.58 -1.24 -3.39
CA TYR A 280 16.66 -0.39 -2.90
C TYR A 280 17.83 -0.35 -3.87
N ASN A 281 18.28 -1.49 -4.37
CA ASN A 281 19.41 -1.54 -5.30
C ASN A 281 19.11 -0.81 -6.62
N ALA A 282 17.88 -0.90 -7.12
CA ALA A 282 17.42 -0.24 -8.34
C ALA A 282 17.24 1.28 -8.20
N ALA A 283 16.96 1.77 -7.00
CA ALA A 283 16.73 3.19 -6.76
C ALA A 283 17.99 4.02 -7.03
N ARG A 284 17.83 5.12 -7.75
CA ARG A 284 18.92 6.02 -8.16
C ARG A 284 19.08 7.25 -7.27
N ASP A 285 18.01 7.64 -6.59
CA ASP A 285 17.96 8.84 -5.77
C ASP A 285 18.64 8.67 -4.40
N GLN A 286 18.65 9.71 -3.59
CA GLN A 286 19.12 9.64 -2.21
C GLN A 286 18.32 8.59 -1.45
N LYS A 287 18.97 7.49 -1.15
CA LYS A 287 18.33 6.31 -0.55
C LYS A 287 19.03 5.86 0.72
N GLN A 288 18.23 5.41 1.67
CA GLN A 288 18.68 4.80 2.90
C GLN A 288 18.01 3.44 3.05
N MET A 289 18.68 2.50 3.70
CA MET A 289 18.09 1.23 4.13
C MET A 289 18.32 1.06 5.62
N ILE A 290 17.27 0.66 6.33
CA ILE A 290 17.37 0.25 7.72
C ILE A 290 16.86 -1.18 7.87
N GLU A 291 17.60 -1.96 8.66
CA GLU A 291 17.15 -3.27 9.10
C GLU A 291 16.65 -3.16 10.54
N VAL A 292 15.48 -3.73 10.78
CA VAL A 292 14.83 -3.76 12.09
C VAL A 292 14.62 -5.21 12.51
N GLU A 293 14.51 -5.47 13.81
CA GLU A 293 14.25 -6.83 14.29
C GLU A 293 12.95 -7.38 13.73
N GLN A 294 11.94 -6.51 13.59
CA GLN A 294 10.61 -6.89 13.11
C GLN A 294 10.00 -5.79 12.27
N ALA A 295 9.53 -6.18 11.06
CA ALA A 295 8.81 -5.31 10.17
C ALA A 295 7.35 -5.09 10.63
N ARG A 296 6.75 -3.96 10.25
CA ARG A 296 5.32 -3.71 10.51
C ARG A 296 4.38 -4.67 9.78
N LEU A 297 4.85 -5.32 8.72
CA LEU A 297 4.08 -6.33 7.99
C LEU A 297 3.55 -7.46 8.89
N ILE A 298 4.20 -7.73 10.02
CA ILE A 298 3.95 -8.93 10.84
C ILE A 298 3.40 -8.60 12.23
N ARG A 299 3.44 -7.34 12.68
CA ARG A 299 3.09 -7.00 14.06
C ARG A 299 2.14 -5.84 14.25
N LEU A 300 1.06 -6.20 14.92
CA LEU A 300 0.00 -5.28 15.34
C LEU A 300 0.31 -4.51 16.64
N TYR A 301 1.17 -4.98 17.58
CA TYR A 301 1.13 -4.47 18.95
C TYR A 301 2.38 -4.60 19.83
N ASP A 302 3.58 -4.90 19.34
CA ASP A 302 4.67 -5.18 20.26
C ASP A 302 5.65 -4.02 20.48
N LYS A 303 6.24 -3.99 21.70
CA LYS A 303 7.11 -2.93 22.26
C LYS A 303 8.41 -2.59 21.47
N ALA A 304 8.68 -3.28 20.38
CA ALA A 304 9.78 -2.91 19.48
C ALA A 304 9.53 -1.61 18.69
N SER A 305 8.37 -0.98 18.89
CA SER A 305 7.91 0.11 18.05
C SER A 305 8.60 1.46 18.29
N SER A 306 9.18 1.73 19.47
CA SER A 306 9.75 3.07 19.71
C SER A 306 10.97 3.36 18.82
N ASP A 307 11.93 2.45 18.76
CA ASP A 307 13.12 2.61 17.88
C ASP A 307 12.76 2.65 16.39
N TYR A 308 11.74 1.88 15.99
CA TYR A 308 11.23 1.90 14.63
C TYR A 308 10.61 3.25 14.28
N ASP A 309 9.66 3.73 15.10
CA ASP A 309 8.95 4.98 14.85
C ASP A 309 9.92 6.17 14.92
N GLU A 310 10.89 6.16 15.85
CA GLU A 310 11.94 7.18 15.94
C GLU A 310 12.76 7.27 14.66
N LYS A 311 13.18 6.13 14.07
CA LYS A 311 13.92 6.10 12.79
C LYS A 311 13.12 6.66 11.62
N VAL A 312 11.82 6.33 11.54
CA VAL A 312 10.93 6.86 10.50
C VAL A 312 10.72 8.37 10.68
N VAL A 313 10.49 8.83 11.92
CA VAL A 313 10.37 10.26 12.22
C VAL A 313 11.65 11.01 11.89
N ALA A 314 12.82 10.49 12.28
CA ALA A 314 14.12 11.08 11.99
C ALA A 314 14.36 11.21 10.47
N PHE A 315 14.00 10.18 9.69
CA PHE A 315 14.07 10.24 8.24
C PHE A 315 13.23 11.39 7.66
N PHE A 316 11.98 11.53 8.09
CA PHE A 316 11.14 12.62 7.59
C PHE A 316 11.63 13.98 8.07
N ALA A 317 12.14 14.08 9.30
CA ALA A 317 12.72 15.34 9.81
C ALA A 317 13.92 15.81 9.00
N ASP A 318 14.77 14.88 8.54
CA ASP A 318 15.90 15.16 7.64
C ASP A 318 15.43 15.46 6.20
N ALA A 319 14.41 14.75 5.70
CA ALA A 319 13.95 14.88 4.33
C ALA A 319 13.01 16.07 4.10
N ILE A 320 12.15 16.37 5.08
CA ILE A 320 11.11 17.41 5.02
C ILE A 320 11.13 18.18 6.34
N PRO A 321 12.16 19.00 6.61
CA PRO A 321 12.29 19.70 7.88
C PRO A 321 11.08 20.60 8.16
N VAL A 322 10.56 20.52 9.37
CA VAL A 322 9.48 21.38 9.86
C VAL A 322 10.07 22.69 10.36
N THR A 323 9.49 23.80 9.96
CA THR A 323 9.89 25.11 10.51
C THR A 323 9.42 25.17 11.97
N PRO A 324 10.33 25.41 12.95
CA PRO A 324 9.93 25.56 14.34
C PRO A 324 8.89 26.67 14.54
N ASP A 325 7.96 26.46 15.44
CA ASP A 325 7.04 27.51 15.84
C ASP A 325 7.83 28.71 16.36
N LYS A 326 7.53 29.91 15.85
CA LYS A 326 8.07 31.12 16.50
C LYS A 326 7.57 31.12 17.96
N PRO A 327 8.47 31.30 18.93
CA PRO A 327 8.04 31.37 20.33
C PRO A 327 6.98 32.47 20.46
N THR A 328 5.84 32.10 21.01
CA THR A 328 4.77 33.06 21.31
C THR A 328 5.36 34.06 22.29
N PRO A 329 5.36 35.37 21.97
CA PRO A 329 5.87 36.37 22.91
C PRO A 329 5.12 36.24 24.24
N PRO A 330 5.81 36.33 25.37
CA PRO A 330 5.17 36.19 26.69
C PRO A 330 4.02 37.20 26.76
N GLY A 331 2.82 36.66 26.99
CA GLY A 331 1.62 37.47 27.08
C GLY A 331 1.84 38.64 28.07
N LYS A 332 1.64 39.87 27.57
CA LYS A 332 1.60 41.05 28.46
C LYS A 332 0.56 40.74 29.53
N LYS A 333 1.02 40.52 30.79
CA LYS A 333 0.13 40.52 31.91
C LYS A 333 -0.62 41.85 31.89
N SER A 334 -1.92 41.81 31.63
CA SER A 334 -2.81 42.95 31.85
C SER A 334 -2.73 43.31 33.33
N LYS A 335 -2.30 44.53 33.60
CA LYS A 335 -2.36 45.12 34.92
C LYS A 335 -3.80 45.40 35.27
#